data_338776515d775935d8dc738bf59dd3e3
#
_entry.id   338776515d775935d8dc738bf59dd3e3
#
_cell.length_a   1.000
_cell.length_b   1.000
_cell.length_c   1.000
_cell.angle_alpha   90.00
_cell.angle_beta   90.00
_cell.angle_gamma   90.00
#
_symmetry.space_group_name_H-M   'P 1'
#
loop_
_entity.id
_entity.type
_entity.pdbx_description
1 polymer ?
#
loop_
_entity_poly.entity_id
_entity_poly.type
_entity_poly.pdbx_seq_one_letter_code
_entity_poly.pdbx_strand_id
1 'polypeptide(L)'
;MTRQAISEAQLHALADGVLPEAQRAAVDAYLRAHPQDAARVDAWREQNRQLRALFDPVLDQGIPPALLQAAAAPSAANHAWYHPAMQAAAAIVLVIAGGAGGWLLRGGDSVTASASPISLARSAAIAHAVYTPEVRHPVEVGVEQEAHLVQWLSKRLGSTLQPPVLSPLGYHLIGGRLLPGDGDGPVAQFMYEEGTGKRLTLYVARERAGRQETAFRYTQEKDLGVFYWIDGQMGYALSARLPKAELGKIADAVYAQLESR
;
A
#
# COMPACT_ATOMS: atom_id res chain seq x y z
N MET A 1 -38.84 -9.19 30.30
CA MET A 1 -38.70 -8.50 29.00
C MET A 1 -37.41 -7.71 29.05
N THR A 2 -36.35 -8.28 28.51
CA THR A 2 -35.02 -7.63 28.45
C THR A 2 -35.10 -6.47 27.49
N ARG A 3 -34.94 -5.23 28.00
CA ARG A 3 -34.77 -4.04 27.15
C ARG A 3 -33.48 -4.22 26.37
N GLN A 4 -33.60 -4.55 25.10
CA GLN A 4 -32.46 -4.62 24.20
C GLN A 4 -31.93 -3.20 24.04
N ALA A 5 -30.69 -2.96 24.49
CA ALA A 5 -30.05 -1.67 24.36
C ALA A 5 -29.92 -1.34 22.86
N ILE A 6 -30.37 -0.15 22.46
CA ILE A 6 -30.22 0.33 21.09
C ILE A 6 -28.74 0.54 20.80
N SER A 7 -28.24 -0.06 19.73
CA SER A 7 -26.85 0.04 19.31
C SER A 7 -26.63 1.25 18.40
N GLU A 8 -25.41 1.76 18.35
CA GLU A 8 -25.02 2.84 17.44
C GLU A 8 -25.24 2.47 15.96
N ALA A 9 -25.03 1.20 15.61
CA ALA A 9 -25.32 0.69 14.27
C ALA A 9 -26.81 0.85 13.89
N GLN A 10 -27.75 0.71 14.83
CA GLN A 10 -29.17 0.94 14.59
C GLN A 10 -29.49 2.43 14.39
N LEU A 11 -28.79 3.32 15.09
CA LEU A 11 -28.94 4.76 14.89
C LEU A 11 -28.40 5.19 13.52
N HIS A 12 -27.27 4.64 13.08
CA HIS A 12 -26.76 4.86 11.71
C HIS A 12 -27.72 4.31 10.65
N ALA A 13 -28.20 3.08 10.84
CA ALA A 13 -29.17 2.47 9.92
C ALA A 13 -30.45 3.31 9.80
N LEU A 14 -30.89 3.97 10.88
CA LEU A 14 -32.02 4.90 10.85
C LEU A 14 -31.67 6.18 10.08
N ALA A 15 -30.48 6.74 10.26
CA ALA A 15 -30.03 7.93 9.54
C ALA A 15 -29.92 7.67 8.04
N ASP A 16 -29.45 6.48 7.65
CA ASP A 16 -29.26 6.03 6.26
C ASP A 16 -30.56 5.55 5.60
N GLY A 17 -31.65 5.39 6.35
CA GLY A 17 -32.94 4.95 5.85
C GLY A 17 -33.03 3.43 5.58
N VAL A 18 -32.08 2.64 6.07
CA VAL A 18 -32.00 1.17 5.87
C VAL A 18 -32.40 0.37 7.11
N LEU A 19 -32.89 1.05 8.18
CA LEU A 19 -33.35 0.35 9.40
C LEU A 19 -34.60 -0.48 9.10
N PRO A 20 -34.63 -1.78 9.44
CA PRO A 20 -35.79 -2.63 9.31
C PRO A 20 -37.02 -2.07 10.05
N GLU A 21 -38.19 -2.12 9.42
CA GLU A 21 -39.43 -1.55 9.96
C GLU A 21 -39.76 -2.10 11.36
N ALA A 22 -39.51 -3.39 11.59
CA ALA A 22 -39.75 -4.04 12.89
C ALA A 22 -38.95 -3.43 14.06
N GLN A 23 -37.82 -2.75 13.75
CA GLN A 23 -36.95 -2.12 14.76
C GLN A 23 -37.21 -0.62 14.93
N ARG A 24 -37.90 0.00 13.97
CA ARG A 24 -38.11 1.46 13.92
C ARG A 24 -38.81 1.98 15.17
N ALA A 25 -39.90 1.33 15.60
CA ALA A 25 -40.66 1.76 16.78
C ALA A 25 -39.83 1.76 18.07
N ALA A 26 -38.93 0.79 18.22
CA ALA A 26 -38.04 0.70 19.39
C ALA A 26 -36.98 1.81 19.37
N VAL A 27 -36.38 2.10 18.21
CA VAL A 27 -35.38 3.15 18.04
C VAL A 27 -36.04 4.53 18.23
N ASP A 28 -37.22 4.77 17.68
CA ASP A 28 -37.96 6.02 17.86
C ASP A 28 -38.34 6.27 19.34
N ALA A 29 -38.72 5.23 20.08
CA ALA A 29 -38.98 5.33 21.51
C ALA A 29 -37.70 5.66 22.29
N TYR A 30 -36.57 5.10 21.89
CA TYR A 30 -35.27 5.42 22.48
C TYR A 30 -34.87 6.87 22.24
N LEU A 31 -34.98 7.37 21.02
CA LEU A 31 -34.59 8.73 20.65
C LEU A 31 -35.45 9.80 21.38
N ARG A 32 -36.73 9.52 21.62
CA ARG A 32 -37.57 10.39 22.44
C ARG A 32 -37.06 10.54 23.87
N ALA A 33 -36.42 9.50 24.41
CA ALA A 33 -35.86 9.50 25.77
C ALA A 33 -34.42 10.03 25.81
N HIS A 34 -33.74 10.13 24.65
CA HIS A 34 -32.32 10.49 24.52
C HIS A 34 -32.14 11.61 23.48
N PRO A 35 -32.41 12.89 23.87
CA PRO A 35 -32.38 14.03 22.93
C PRO A 35 -30.99 14.29 22.34
N GLN A 36 -29.90 13.92 23.01
CA GLN A 36 -28.55 14.07 22.49
C GLN A 36 -28.32 13.10 21.28
N ASP A 37 -28.79 11.87 21.38
CA ASP A 37 -28.69 10.91 20.29
C ASP A 37 -29.64 11.27 19.15
N ALA A 38 -30.79 11.82 19.42
CA ALA A 38 -31.70 12.36 18.42
C ALA A 38 -31.02 13.47 17.60
N ALA A 39 -30.36 14.43 18.29
CA ALA A 39 -29.61 15.50 17.61
C ALA A 39 -28.46 14.96 16.74
N ARG A 40 -27.77 13.88 17.18
CA ARG A 40 -26.73 13.22 16.37
C ARG A 40 -27.31 12.59 15.09
N VAL A 41 -28.41 11.87 15.21
CA VAL A 41 -29.09 11.27 14.06
C VAL A 41 -29.55 12.33 13.07
N ASP A 42 -30.09 13.45 13.54
CA ASP A 42 -30.51 14.55 12.68
C ASP A 42 -29.30 15.23 11.99
N ALA A 43 -28.17 15.37 12.68
CA ALA A 43 -26.93 15.87 12.08
C ALA A 43 -26.43 14.94 10.98
N TRP A 44 -26.47 13.62 11.17
CA TRP A 44 -26.10 12.65 10.13
C TRP A 44 -27.04 12.69 8.92
N ARG A 45 -28.34 12.83 9.16
CA ARG A 45 -29.33 13.01 8.06
C ARG A 45 -29.07 14.27 7.25
N GLU A 46 -28.73 15.37 7.93
CA GLU A 46 -28.36 16.61 7.26
C GLU A 46 -27.10 16.44 6.42
N GLN A 47 -26.07 15.82 6.98
CA GLN A 47 -24.84 15.50 6.26
C GLN A 47 -25.11 14.63 5.02
N ASN A 48 -25.91 13.57 5.17
CA ASN A 48 -26.30 12.71 4.05
C ASN A 48 -27.05 13.48 2.97
N ARG A 49 -27.91 14.41 3.35
CA ARG A 49 -28.65 15.26 2.41
C ARG A 49 -27.71 16.19 1.63
N GLN A 50 -26.73 16.78 2.30
CA GLN A 50 -25.74 17.65 1.66
C GLN A 50 -24.85 16.87 0.69
N LEU A 51 -24.42 15.66 1.08
CA LEU A 51 -23.65 14.77 0.20
C LEU A 51 -24.46 14.37 -1.04
N ARG A 52 -25.74 14.00 -0.87
CA ARG A 52 -26.63 13.70 -2.01
C ARG A 52 -26.81 14.90 -2.92
N ALA A 53 -27.04 16.08 -2.37
CA ALA A 53 -27.19 17.31 -3.17
C ALA A 53 -25.95 17.59 -4.03
N LEU A 54 -24.74 17.23 -3.56
CA LEU A 54 -23.50 17.42 -4.31
C LEU A 54 -23.27 16.32 -5.35
N PHE A 55 -23.62 15.07 -5.04
CA PHE A 55 -23.17 13.91 -5.83
C PHE A 55 -24.30 13.24 -6.64
N ASP A 56 -25.58 13.39 -6.26
CA ASP A 56 -26.69 12.81 -7.04
C ASP A 56 -26.69 13.28 -8.52
N PRO A 57 -26.31 14.53 -8.86
CA PRO A 57 -26.21 14.94 -10.26
C PRO A 57 -25.21 14.11 -11.09
N VAL A 58 -24.26 13.41 -10.45
CA VAL A 58 -23.33 12.51 -11.14
C VAL A 58 -24.05 11.25 -11.64
N LEU A 59 -25.12 10.81 -10.95
CA LEU A 59 -25.93 9.66 -11.36
C LEU A 59 -26.73 9.91 -12.67
N ASP A 60 -27.02 11.18 -12.98
CA ASP A 60 -27.69 11.58 -14.19
C ASP A 60 -26.74 11.64 -15.41
N GLN A 61 -25.42 11.50 -15.18
CA GLN A 61 -24.46 11.47 -16.28
C GLN A 61 -24.60 10.17 -17.08
N GLY A 62 -24.66 10.31 -18.41
CA GLY A 62 -24.75 9.16 -19.30
C GLY A 62 -23.58 8.19 -19.12
N ILE A 63 -23.87 6.91 -18.96
CA ILE A 63 -22.84 5.87 -18.84
C ILE A 63 -22.04 5.82 -20.14
N PRO A 64 -20.71 5.89 -20.11
CA PRO A 64 -19.89 5.81 -21.32
C PRO A 64 -20.22 4.54 -22.13
N PRO A 65 -20.36 4.64 -23.47
CA PRO A 65 -20.73 3.50 -24.31
C PRO A 65 -19.83 2.27 -24.15
N ALA A 66 -18.56 2.49 -23.86
CA ALA A 66 -17.60 1.41 -23.60
C ALA A 66 -17.97 0.54 -22.38
N LEU A 67 -18.52 1.15 -21.32
CA LEU A 67 -18.98 0.41 -20.13
C LEU A 67 -20.30 -0.32 -20.40
N LEU A 68 -21.22 0.29 -21.18
CA LEU A 68 -22.45 -0.37 -21.60
C LEU A 68 -22.15 -1.59 -22.49
N GLN A 69 -21.17 -1.49 -23.39
CA GLN A 69 -20.72 -2.61 -24.22
C GLN A 69 -20.10 -3.72 -23.38
N ALA A 70 -19.27 -3.38 -22.41
CA ALA A 70 -18.67 -4.37 -21.50
C ALA A 70 -19.73 -5.08 -20.64
N ALA A 71 -20.76 -4.36 -20.18
CA ALA A 71 -21.87 -4.94 -19.42
C ALA A 71 -22.84 -5.76 -20.28
N ALA A 72 -23.00 -5.38 -21.55
CA ALA A 72 -23.86 -6.07 -22.52
C ALA A 72 -23.16 -7.25 -23.20
N ALA A 73 -21.85 -7.43 -23.00
CA ALA A 73 -21.16 -8.60 -23.54
C ALA A 73 -21.84 -9.88 -23.03
N PRO A 74 -22.44 -10.72 -23.89
CA PRO A 74 -23.13 -11.92 -23.44
C PRO A 74 -22.09 -12.79 -22.75
N SER A 75 -22.37 -13.17 -21.51
CA SER A 75 -21.68 -14.31 -20.90
C SER A 75 -21.83 -15.46 -21.90
N ALA A 76 -20.72 -15.88 -22.52
CA ALA A 76 -20.71 -16.91 -23.52
C ALA A 76 -21.08 -18.25 -22.88
N ALA A 77 -22.35 -18.42 -22.57
CA ALA A 77 -22.98 -19.71 -22.33
C ALA A 77 -23.21 -20.35 -23.70
N ASN A 78 -22.13 -20.80 -24.36
CA ASN A 78 -22.25 -21.65 -25.54
C ASN A 78 -22.86 -23.01 -25.13
N HIS A 79 -24.18 -23.13 -25.22
CA HIS A 79 -24.86 -24.41 -25.27
C HIS A 79 -24.67 -25.04 -26.66
N ALA A 80 -23.48 -25.56 -26.91
CA ALA A 80 -23.28 -26.51 -27.99
C ALA A 80 -23.64 -27.92 -27.47
N TRP A 81 -24.70 -28.46 -27.97
CA TRP A 81 -25.19 -29.80 -27.65
C TRP A 81 -24.28 -30.84 -28.31
N TYR A 82 -23.21 -31.24 -27.66
CA TYR A 82 -22.35 -32.35 -28.06
C TYR A 82 -22.49 -33.48 -27.07
N HIS A 83 -22.48 -34.75 -27.60
CA HIS A 83 -22.68 -35.97 -26.82
C HIS A 83 -21.71 -36.03 -25.60
N PRO A 84 -22.21 -36.46 -24.41
CA PRO A 84 -21.45 -36.42 -23.17
C PRO A 84 -20.16 -37.23 -23.19
N ALA A 85 -20.06 -38.28 -24.03
CA ALA A 85 -18.82 -39.05 -24.17
C ALA A 85 -17.70 -38.30 -24.91
N MET A 86 -18.02 -37.46 -25.91
CA MET A 86 -17.04 -36.62 -26.58
C MET A 86 -16.60 -35.42 -25.72
N GLN A 87 -17.49 -34.91 -24.88
CA GLN A 87 -17.15 -33.83 -23.93
C GLN A 87 -16.20 -34.33 -22.85
N ALA A 88 -16.38 -35.55 -22.34
CA ALA A 88 -15.47 -36.14 -21.37
C ALA A 88 -14.05 -36.38 -21.97
N ALA A 89 -13.95 -36.85 -23.22
CA ALA A 89 -12.69 -37.06 -23.91
C ALA A 89 -11.98 -35.71 -24.21
N ALA A 90 -12.74 -34.71 -24.67
CA ALA A 90 -12.20 -33.36 -24.89
C ALA A 90 -11.74 -32.68 -23.58
N ALA A 91 -12.49 -32.85 -22.49
CA ALA A 91 -12.11 -32.34 -21.18
C ALA A 91 -10.83 -32.98 -20.64
N ILE A 92 -10.67 -34.32 -20.81
CA ILE A 92 -9.43 -35.02 -20.43
C ILE A 92 -8.24 -34.54 -21.25
N VAL A 93 -8.41 -34.39 -22.57
CA VAL A 93 -7.34 -33.86 -23.45
C VAL A 93 -7.00 -32.40 -23.09
N LEU A 94 -7.99 -31.57 -22.79
CA LEU A 94 -7.75 -30.19 -22.35
C LEU A 94 -7.10 -30.12 -20.96
N VAL A 95 -7.43 -31.01 -20.04
CA VAL A 95 -6.77 -31.10 -18.73
C VAL A 95 -5.33 -31.58 -18.87
N ILE A 96 -5.09 -32.58 -19.74
CA ILE A 96 -3.73 -33.07 -19.99
C ILE A 96 -2.91 -32.04 -20.80
N ALA A 97 -3.46 -31.49 -21.86
CA ALA A 97 -2.78 -30.47 -22.67
C ALA A 97 -2.64 -29.14 -21.92
N GLY A 98 -3.65 -28.72 -21.20
CA GLY A 98 -3.62 -27.54 -20.34
C GLY A 98 -2.74 -27.73 -19.11
N GLY A 99 -2.75 -28.92 -18.49
CA GLY A 99 -1.88 -29.29 -17.40
C GLY A 99 -0.42 -29.44 -17.83
N ALA A 100 -0.14 -30.14 -18.92
CA ALA A 100 1.19 -30.29 -19.48
C ALA A 100 1.69 -28.97 -20.11
N GLY A 101 0.85 -28.28 -20.87
CA GLY A 101 1.16 -26.97 -21.44
C GLY A 101 1.33 -25.90 -20.35
N GLY A 102 0.48 -25.87 -19.37
CA GLY A 102 0.60 -24.99 -18.21
C GLY A 102 1.81 -25.33 -17.34
N TRP A 103 2.18 -26.62 -17.25
CA TRP A 103 3.40 -27.05 -16.55
C TRP A 103 4.67 -26.73 -17.33
N LEU A 104 4.66 -26.88 -18.65
CA LEU A 104 5.75 -26.47 -19.53
C LEU A 104 5.89 -24.95 -19.63
N LEU A 105 4.78 -24.21 -19.65
CA LEU A 105 4.77 -22.74 -19.59
C LEU A 105 5.05 -22.21 -18.18
N ARG A 106 4.80 -23.00 -17.13
CA ARG A 106 5.20 -22.68 -15.75
C ARG A 106 6.71 -22.87 -15.52
N GLY A 107 7.40 -23.55 -16.42
CA GLY A 107 8.87 -23.61 -16.45
C GLY A 107 9.54 -22.34 -16.97
N GLY A 108 8.75 -21.43 -17.59
CA GLY A 108 9.19 -20.10 -17.94
C GLY A 108 8.22 -19.10 -17.33
N ASP A 109 8.64 -18.40 -16.30
CA ASP A 109 7.90 -17.42 -15.53
C ASP A 109 6.84 -17.99 -14.57
N SER A 110 7.31 -18.67 -13.54
CA SER A 110 6.70 -18.50 -12.23
C SER A 110 6.73 -16.99 -11.93
N VAL A 111 5.62 -16.29 -12.15
CA VAL A 111 5.31 -15.07 -11.41
C VAL A 111 4.92 -15.52 -9.99
N THR A 112 5.80 -16.26 -9.32
CA THR A 112 6.08 -15.90 -7.96
C THR A 112 6.61 -14.48 -8.11
N ALA A 113 5.93 -13.51 -7.58
CA ALA A 113 6.50 -12.22 -7.29
C ALA A 113 7.68 -12.47 -6.32
N SER A 114 8.74 -13.08 -6.81
CA SER A 114 10.08 -12.90 -6.30
C SER A 114 10.29 -11.41 -6.53
N ALA A 115 10.05 -10.63 -5.49
CA ALA A 115 10.40 -9.24 -5.50
C ALA A 115 11.86 -9.19 -5.97
N SER A 116 12.02 -8.93 -7.27
CA SER A 116 13.32 -8.80 -7.91
C SER A 116 14.05 -7.68 -7.16
N PRO A 117 15.38 -7.67 -7.02
CA PRO A 117 16.10 -6.51 -6.50
C PRO A 117 15.67 -5.20 -7.16
N ILE A 118 15.20 -5.25 -8.40
CA ILE A 118 14.56 -4.15 -9.13
C ILE A 118 13.26 -3.67 -8.44
N SER A 119 12.49 -4.56 -7.76
CA SER A 119 11.28 -4.13 -7.03
C SER A 119 11.63 -3.26 -5.83
N LEU A 120 12.67 -3.62 -5.07
CA LEU A 120 13.15 -2.81 -3.94
C LEU A 120 13.53 -1.38 -4.38
N ALA A 121 14.32 -1.27 -5.46
CA ALA A 121 14.71 0.04 -5.99
C ALA A 121 13.51 0.83 -6.49
N ARG A 122 12.57 0.18 -7.15
CA ARG A 122 11.35 0.83 -7.66
C ARG A 122 10.44 1.32 -6.53
N SER A 123 10.23 0.50 -5.50
CA SER A 123 9.41 0.89 -4.35
C SER A 123 10.05 2.04 -3.59
N ALA A 124 11.38 2.02 -3.42
CA ALA A 124 12.14 3.12 -2.83
C ALA A 124 12.05 4.40 -3.66
N ALA A 125 12.13 4.30 -5.00
CA ALA A 125 11.99 5.44 -5.89
C ALA A 125 10.58 6.05 -5.82
N ILE A 126 9.53 5.23 -5.78
CA ILE A 126 8.15 5.68 -5.63
C ILE A 126 7.99 6.40 -4.28
N ALA A 127 8.45 5.80 -3.20
CA ALA A 127 8.38 6.40 -1.87
C ALA A 127 9.13 7.73 -1.81
N HIS A 128 10.32 7.82 -2.40
CA HIS A 128 11.07 9.07 -2.51
C HIS A 128 10.28 10.13 -3.28
N ALA A 129 9.74 9.78 -4.44
CA ALA A 129 9.01 10.73 -5.31
C ALA A 129 7.73 11.27 -4.65
N VAL A 130 7.04 10.44 -3.84
CA VAL A 130 5.81 10.83 -3.14
C VAL A 130 6.10 11.76 -1.96
N TYR A 131 7.12 11.46 -1.15
CA TYR A 131 7.29 12.12 0.14
C TYR A 131 8.33 13.24 0.17
N THR A 132 9.26 13.29 -0.79
CA THR A 132 10.24 14.38 -0.82
C THR A 132 9.67 15.77 -1.19
N PRO A 133 8.60 15.91 -1.96
CA PRO A 133 7.99 17.22 -2.20
C PRO A 133 7.18 17.75 -1.00
N GLU A 134 6.86 16.88 -0.02
CA GLU A 134 6.04 17.30 1.12
C GLU A 134 6.80 18.25 2.04
N VAL A 135 6.22 19.42 2.31
CA VAL A 135 6.85 20.49 3.10
C VAL A 135 6.41 20.48 4.56
N ARG A 136 5.10 20.25 4.80
CA ARG A 136 4.54 20.34 6.15
C ARG A 136 4.79 19.09 6.99
N HIS A 137 4.69 17.92 6.36
CA HIS A 137 4.81 16.63 7.04
C HIS A 137 5.73 15.68 6.25
N PRO A 138 7.02 16.06 6.07
CA PRO A 138 7.97 15.28 5.28
C PRO A 138 8.25 13.91 5.92
N VAL A 139 8.03 13.78 7.22
CA VAL A 139 8.25 12.57 8.02
C VAL A 139 7.08 12.37 9.01
N GLU A 140 6.93 11.16 9.55
CA GLU A 140 5.94 10.87 10.60
C GLU A 140 6.49 11.18 12.00
N VAL A 141 7.77 10.87 12.21
CA VAL A 141 8.49 11.16 13.45
C VAL A 141 9.74 11.95 13.09
N GLY A 142 9.86 13.14 13.64
CA GLY A 142 11.00 14.05 13.41
C GLY A 142 12.24 13.65 14.18
N VAL A 143 13.37 14.24 13.80
CA VAL A 143 14.68 14.00 14.42
C VAL A 143 14.73 14.36 15.89
N GLU A 144 13.90 15.29 16.35
CA GLU A 144 13.76 15.65 17.77
C GLU A 144 13.31 14.46 18.64
N GLN A 145 12.73 13.43 18.03
CA GLN A 145 12.33 12.19 18.67
C GLN A 145 13.09 10.96 18.09
N GLU A 146 14.35 11.14 17.70
CA GLU A 146 15.14 10.11 17.02
C GLU A 146 15.17 8.78 17.80
N ALA A 147 15.36 8.81 19.12
CA ALA A 147 15.39 7.59 19.93
C ALA A 147 14.06 6.82 19.84
N HIS A 148 12.92 7.52 19.87
CA HIS A 148 11.60 6.94 19.68
C HIS A 148 11.43 6.37 18.25
N LEU A 149 11.82 7.13 17.25
CA LEU A 149 11.78 6.73 15.83
C LEU A 149 12.53 5.41 15.61
N VAL A 150 13.77 5.34 16.10
CA VAL A 150 14.62 4.16 15.95
C VAL A 150 14.03 2.95 16.67
N GLN A 151 13.59 3.11 17.91
CA GLN A 151 12.97 2.03 18.68
C GLN A 151 11.68 1.52 18.01
N TRP A 152 10.82 2.43 17.58
CA TRP A 152 9.55 2.12 16.94
C TRP A 152 9.76 1.39 15.61
N LEU A 153 10.58 1.92 14.70
CA LEU A 153 10.85 1.30 13.40
C LEU A 153 11.55 -0.06 13.57
N SER A 154 12.52 -0.17 14.50
CA SER A 154 13.18 -1.45 14.80
C SER A 154 12.19 -2.51 15.25
N LYS A 155 11.27 -2.15 16.15
CA LYS A 155 10.21 -3.07 16.61
C LYS A 155 9.29 -3.48 15.45
N ARG A 156 8.96 -2.57 14.56
CA ARG A 156 8.05 -2.83 13.43
C ARG A 156 8.69 -3.72 12.36
N LEU A 157 9.98 -3.57 12.09
CA LEU A 157 10.72 -4.40 11.14
C LEU A 157 11.25 -5.70 11.75
N GLY A 158 11.25 -5.83 13.09
CA GLY A 158 11.81 -6.98 13.77
C GLY A 158 13.34 -7.09 13.63
N SER A 159 14.03 -5.98 13.45
CA SER A 159 15.49 -5.86 13.32
C SER A 159 15.97 -4.55 13.93
N THR A 160 17.15 -4.53 14.52
CA THR A 160 17.73 -3.30 15.06
C THR A 160 18.11 -2.37 13.92
N LEU A 161 17.45 -1.23 13.85
CA LEU A 161 17.74 -0.18 12.89
C LEU A 161 18.51 0.95 13.57
N GLN A 162 19.34 1.62 12.80
CA GLN A 162 20.00 2.85 13.23
C GLN A 162 20.27 3.69 11.98
N PRO A 163 19.75 4.92 11.92
CA PRO A 163 19.99 5.78 10.76
C PRO A 163 21.49 6.12 10.65
N PRO A 164 22.09 6.00 9.46
CA PRO A 164 23.47 6.41 9.24
C PRO A 164 23.70 7.89 9.51
N VAL A 165 24.86 8.23 10.06
CA VAL A 165 25.28 9.64 10.25
C VAL A 165 25.87 10.15 8.96
N LEU A 166 25.18 11.08 8.29
CA LEU A 166 25.59 11.63 7.00
C LEU A 166 25.98 13.11 7.07
N SER A 167 26.05 13.68 8.29
CA SER A 167 26.47 15.07 8.51
C SER A 167 27.86 15.41 7.92
N PRO A 168 28.85 14.49 7.92
CA PRO A 168 30.12 14.76 7.26
C PRO A 168 30.03 14.97 5.75
N LEU A 169 28.91 14.48 5.12
CA LEU A 169 28.61 14.64 3.71
C LEU A 169 27.57 15.75 3.46
N GLY A 170 27.22 16.53 4.48
CA GLY A 170 26.28 17.65 4.39
C GLY A 170 24.82 17.29 4.51
N TYR A 171 24.48 16.03 4.78
CA TYR A 171 23.11 15.56 4.93
C TYR A 171 22.74 15.34 6.40
N HIS A 172 21.67 15.97 6.84
CA HIS A 172 21.17 15.86 8.22
C HIS A 172 19.86 15.05 8.22
N LEU A 173 19.73 14.13 9.17
CA LEU A 173 18.49 13.39 9.38
C LEU A 173 17.39 14.38 9.77
N ILE A 174 16.26 14.35 9.07
CA ILE A 174 15.06 15.13 9.44
C ILE A 174 14.00 14.26 10.10
N GLY A 175 14.11 12.95 10.00
CA GLY A 175 13.23 11.99 10.64
C GLY A 175 12.98 10.77 9.79
N GLY A 176 11.85 10.08 10.05
CA GLY A 176 11.48 8.87 9.32
C GLY A 176 10.00 8.57 9.38
N ARG A 177 9.63 7.48 8.70
CA ARG A 177 8.27 6.97 8.63
C ARG A 177 8.22 5.46 8.41
N LEU A 178 7.06 4.88 8.68
CA LEU A 178 6.73 3.51 8.36
C LEU A 178 5.89 3.46 7.08
N LEU A 179 6.30 2.63 6.13
CA LEU A 179 5.60 2.44 4.87
C LEU A 179 5.07 1.00 4.76
N PRO A 180 3.99 0.77 4.02
CA PRO A 180 3.62 -0.56 3.60
C PRO A 180 4.67 -1.09 2.62
N GLY A 181 5.06 -2.35 2.77
CA GLY A 181 5.93 -3.02 1.79
C GLY A 181 5.13 -3.81 0.76
N ASP A 182 5.80 -4.25 -0.29
CA ASP A 182 5.21 -5.02 -1.41
C ASP A 182 4.91 -6.49 -1.02
N GLY A 183 4.17 -6.69 0.06
CA GLY A 183 3.72 -8.01 0.54
C GLY A 183 4.63 -8.69 1.55
N ASP A 184 5.82 -8.19 1.82
CA ASP A 184 6.82 -8.81 2.72
C ASP A 184 6.93 -8.14 4.10
N GLY A 185 5.98 -7.31 4.45
CA GLY A 185 5.93 -6.63 5.75
C GLY A 185 6.18 -5.12 5.68
N PRO A 186 6.32 -4.45 6.82
CA PRO A 186 6.53 -3.02 6.89
C PRO A 186 7.94 -2.63 6.44
N VAL A 187 8.07 -1.37 6.02
CA VAL A 187 9.31 -0.76 5.56
C VAL A 187 9.59 0.50 6.35
N ALA A 188 10.85 0.72 6.71
CA ALA A 188 11.30 1.97 7.29
C ALA A 188 11.86 2.90 6.20
N GLN A 189 11.51 4.16 6.25
CA GLN A 189 12.13 5.19 5.43
C GLN A 189 12.71 6.27 6.33
N PHE A 190 14.01 6.50 6.22
CA PHE A 190 14.69 7.66 6.82
C PHE A 190 14.85 8.74 5.76
N MET A 191 14.63 9.98 6.14
CA MET A 191 14.76 11.13 5.25
C MET A 191 15.84 12.07 5.77
N TYR A 192 16.72 12.47 4.87
CA TYR A 192 17.80 13.41 5.12
C TYR A 192 17.63 14.62 4.22
N GLU A 193 18.13 15.76 4.66
CA GLU A 193 18.11 17.00 3.92
C GLU A 193 19.49 17.69 3.97
N GLU A 194 19.93 18.20 2.84
CA GLU A 194 21.10 19.07 2.70
C GLU A 194 20.68 20.53 2.92
N GLY A 195 21.61 21.38 3.31
CA GLY A 195 21.36 22.80 3.59
C GLY A 195 20.71 23.59 2.44
N THR A 196 20.77 23.08 1.21
CA THR A 196 20.08 23.66 0.02
C THR A 196 18.66 23.14 -0.16
N GLY A 197 18.16 22.27 0.74
CA GLY A 197 16.83 21.66 0.65
C GLY A 197 16.75 20.42 -0.24
N LYS A 198 17.89 19.93 -0.75
CA LYS A 198 17.92 18.65 -1.47
C LYS A 198 17.70 17.49 -0.49
N ARG A 199 16.82 16.58 -0.84
CA ARG A 199 16.45 15.46 0.01
C ARG A 199 17.00 14.14 -0.52
N LEU A 200 17.39 13.30 0.43
CA LEU A 200 17.85 11.94 0.24
C LEU A 200 17.04 11.03 1.14
N THR A 201 16.67 9.86 0.67
CA THR A 201 15.93 8.87 1.47
C THR A 201 16.66 7.54 1.50
N LEU A 202 16.73 6.95 2.69
CA LEU A 202 17.16 5.57 2.90
C LEU A 202 15.92 4.72 3.20
N TYR A 203 15.62 3.81 2.30
CA TYR A 203 14.53 2.83 2.37
C TYR A 203 15.09 1.52 2.89
N VAL A 204 14.52 0.97 3.95
CA VAL A 204 14.98 -0.25 4.61
C VAL A 204 13.82 -1.22 4.72
N ALA A 205 13.93 -2.36 4.06
CA ALA A 205 12.92 -3.41 4.03
C ALA A 205 13.49 -4.74 4.52
N ARG A 206 12.64 -5.58 5.09
CA ARG A 206 13.01 -6.96 5.35
C ARG A 206 12.82 -7.78 4.09
N GLU A 207 13.85 -8.52 3.71
CA GLU A 207 13.82 -9.40 2.55
C GLU A 207 13.47 -10.83 2.95
N ARG A 208 12.88 -11.59 2.02
CA ARG A 208 12.53 -13.00 2.26
C ARG A 208 13.79 -13.84 2.44
N ALA A 209 13.70 -14.82 3.34
CA ALA A 209 14.76 -15.82 3.51
C ALA A 209 15.08 -16.51 2.17
N GLY A 210 16.37 -16.59 1.84
CA GLY A 210 16.86 -17.22 0.61
C GLY A 210 17.15 -16.26 -0.54
N ARG A 211 16.96 -14.94 -0.37
CA ARG A 211 17.54 -13.97 -1.31
C ARG A 211 19.04 -13.92 -1.15
N GLN A 212 19.72 -13.95 -2.30
CA GLN A 212 21.17 -13.80 -2.31
C GLN A 212 21.55 -12.37 -1.95
N GLU A 213 22.56 -12.24 -1.11
CA GLU A 213 23.26 -10.98 -0.91
C GLU A 213 23.67 -10.41 -2.27
N THR A 214 23.43 -9.14 -2.47
CA THR A 214 23.77 -8.48 -3.73
C THR A 214 24.80 -7.41 -3.47
N ALA A 215 25.83 -7.40 -4.33
CA ALA A 215 26.71 -6.24 -4.42
C ALA A 215 25.90 -4.96 -4.72
N PHE A 216 26.48 -3.81 -4.48
CA PHE A 216 25.90 -2.52 -4.84
C PHE A 216 25.42 -2.51 -6.29
N ARG A 217 24.14 -2.18 -6.47
CA ARG A 217 23.51 -1.99 -7.78
C ARG A 217 22.98 -0.57 -7.88
N TYR A 218 23.03 -0.04 -9.08
CA TYR A 218 22.50 1.28 -9.39
C TYR A 218 21.43 1.16 -10.49
N THR A 219 20.36 1.87 -10.29
CA THR A 219 19.35 2.11 -11.34
C THR A 219 18.99 3.59 -11.36
N GLN A 220 18.44 4.04 -12.48
CA GLN A 220 17.95 5.40 -12.62
C GLN A 220 16.49 5.35 -13.06
N GLU A 221 15.62 5.96 -12.27
CA GLU A 221 14.21 6.11 -12.56
C GLU A 221 13.93 7.59 -12.89
N LYS A 222 13.91 7.92 -14.18
CA LYS A 222 13.83 9.29 -14.69
C LYS A 222 15.04 10.13 -14.23
N ASP A 223 14.79 11.13 -13.36
CA ASP A 223 15.79 12.03 -12.77
C ASP A 223 16.29 11.57 -11.39
N LEU A 224 15.77 10.45 -10.89
CA LEU A 224 16.07 9.89 -9.58
C LEU A 224 17.08 8.75 -9.70
N GLY A 225 18.26 8.89 -9.07
CA GLY A 225 19.23 7.81 -8.88
C GLY A 225 18.89 6.97 -7.66
N VAL A 226 19.03 5.64 -7.78
CA VAL A 226 18.82 4.70 -6.68
C VAL A 226 19.99 3.73 -6.63
N PHE A 227 20.74 3.75 -5.52
CA PHE A 227 21.63 2.66 -5.14
C PHE A 227 20.91 1.70 -4.22
N TYR A 228 21.01 0.41 -4.47
CA TYR A 228 20.34 -0.61 -3.66
C TYR A 228 21.20 -1.86 -3.50
N TRP A 229 21.07 -2.53 -2.37
CA TRP A 229 21.76 -3.77 -2.03
C TRP A 229 20.94 -4.58 -1.03
N ILE A 230 21.29 -5.85 -0.91
CA ILE A 230 20.75 -6.76 0.09
C ILE A 230 21.91 -7.25 0.94
N ASP A 231 21.76 -7.13 2.25
CA ASP A 231 22.70 -7.60 3.24
C ASP A 231 21.94 -8.45 4.27
N GLY A 232 22.26 -9.74 4.31
CA GLY A 232 21.55 -10.72 5.11
C GLY A 232 20.04 -10.76 4.81
N GLN A 233 19.22 -10.40 5.79
CA GLN A 233 17.76 -10.34 5.65
C GLN A 233 17.23 -8.94 5.39
N MET A 234 18.10 -7.98 5.15
CA MET A 234 17.71 -6.59 4.97
C MET A 234 18.05 -6.09 3.57
N GLY A 235 17.09 -5.46 2.95
CA GLY A 235 17.24 -4.73 1.70
C GLY A 235 17.31 -3.24 1.97
N TYR A 236 18.27 -2.58 1.35
CA TYR A 236 18.51 -1.15 1.47
C TYR A 236 18.42 -0.48 0.10
N ALA A 237 17.79 0.68 0.04
CA ALA A 237 17.81 1.50 -1.17
C ALA A 237 17.96 2.97 -0.81
N LEU A 238 19.02 3.60 -1.36
CA LEU A 238 19.33 5.00 -1.18
C LEU A 238 18.93 5.76 -2.44
N SER A 239 18.02 6.72 -2.29
CA SER A 239 17.40 7.45 -3.40
C SER A 239 17.62 8.94 -3.28
N ALA A 240 18.11 9.60 -4.34
CA ALA A 240 18.22 11.06 -4.43
C ALA A 240 18.31 11.52 -5.89
N ARG A 241 17.97 12.81 -6.12
CA ARG A 241 18.23 13.51 -7.38
C ARG A 241 19.65 14.04 -7.40
N LEU A 242 20.62 13.14 -7.50
CA LEU A 242 22.04 13.44 -7.51
C LEU A 242 22.74 12.73 -8.66
N PRO A 243 23.89 13.26 -9.14
CA PRO A 243 24.75 12.51 -10.06
C PRO A 243 25.17 11.16 -9.45
N LYS A 244 25.26 10.10 -10.27
CA LYS A 244 25.62 8.75 -9.82
C LYS A 244 26.89 8.71 -8.95
N ALA A 245 27.91 9.47 -9.33
CA ALA A 245 29.18 9.49 -8.60
C ALA A 245 29.06 10.09 -7.20
N GLU A 246 28.20 11.10 -7.03
CA GLU A 246 27.93 11.73 -5.74
C GLU A 246 27.07 10.82 -4.85
N LEU A 247 25.97 10.29 -5.39
CA LEU A 247 25.13 9.34 -4.69
C LEU A 247 25.90 8.08 -4.29
N GLY A 248 26.85 7.63 -5.12
CA GLY A 248 27.73 6.49 -4.83
C GLY A 248 28.58 6.71 -3.58
N LYS A 249 29.20 7.88 -3.44
CA LYS A 249 29.99 8.21 -2.22
C LYS A 249 29.13 8.16 -0.95
N ILE A 250 27.87 8.60 -1.05
CA ILE A 250 26.96 8.55 0.10
C ILE A 250 26.58 7.09 0.37
N ALA A 251 26.31 6.30 -0.67
CA ALA A 251 25.98 4.89 -0.53
C ALA A 251 27.13 4.10 0.12
N ASP A 252 28.38 4.37 -0.28
CA ASP A 252 29.57 3.75 0.34
C ASP A 252 29.67 4.10 1.84
N ALA A 253 29.42 5.37 2.20
CA ALA A 253 29.44 5.80 3.59
C ALA A 253 28.29 5.18 4.42
N VAL A 254 27.12 5.01 3.83
CA VAL A 254 25.99 4.29 4.46
C VAL A 254 26.36 2.83 4.69
N TYR A 255 26.88 2.16 3.68
CA TYR A 255 27.24 0.75 3.74
C TYR A 255 28.31 0.49 4.80
N ALA A 256 29.39 1.29 4.82
CA ALA A 256 30.45 1.14 5.81
C ALA A 256 29.94 1.27 7.25
N GLN A 257 28.94 2.12 7.50
CA GLN A 257 28.33 2.27 8.83
C GLN A 257 27.39 1.10 9.19
N LEU A 258 26.81 0.43 8.21
CA LEU A 258 25.95 -0.72 8.44
C LEU A 258 26.75 -2.01 8.65
N GLU A 259 27.87 -2.20 7.93
CA GLU A 259 28.78 -3.35 8.11
C GLU A 259 29.55 -3.34 9.44
N SER A 260 29.83 -2.16 10.00
CA SER A 260 30.62 -2.02 11.24
C SER A 260 29.86 -2.46 12.50
N ARG A 261 28.73 -3.13 12.36
CA ARG A 261 27.82 -3.56 13.42
C ARG A 261 27.61 -5.05 13.40
#